data_f51180c9454886dcd6c8c8e4ed9eb8bf
#
_entry.id   f51180c9454886dcd6c8c8e4ed9eb8bf
#
_cell.length_a   1.000
_cell.length_b   1.000
_cell.length_c   1.000
_cell.angle_alpha   90.00
_cell.angle_beta   90.00
_cell.angle_gamma   90.00
#
_symmetry.space_group_name_H-M   'P 1'
#
loop_
_entity.id
_entity.type
_entity.pdbx_description
1 polymer ?
#
loop_
_entity_poly.entity_id
_entity_poly.type
_entity_poly.pdbx_seq_one_letter_code
_entity_poly.pdbx_strand_id
1 'polypeptide(L)'
;MKTPETQQKILNSAKRWFLEKGFKSAPLRKIVNDAGFTLGAFYGYYKNKEELFYALTDETAQGLATIVRSIGDDMQKLPPEQMLYSMLDCYLRRLPELADYFCAHREEMVLLLRCAEGTKYENFFDSFRIMNIERITQGVETAEHTPKALLGIDSGSLDLMMRGYFDMLAHIILETEDKETIIRRMRDVALVYRNGMLSLMEEETDHA
;
A
#
# COMPACT_ATOMS: atom_id res chain seq x y z
N MET A 1 -21.22 -30.56 -8.00
CA MET A 1 -21.86 -29.24 -7.91
C MET A 1 -20.87 -28.27 -7.28
N LYS A 2 -20.76 -27.04 -7.82
CA LYS A 2 -20.01 -25.96 -7.16
C LYS A 2 -20.78 -25.52 -5.92
N THR A 3 -20.18 -25.58 -4.74
CA THR A 3 -20.81 -25.13 -3.50
C THR A 3 -19.96 -24.04 -2.83
N PRO A 4 -20.59 -23.07 -2.16
CA PRO A 4 -19.85 -22.05 -1.40
C PRO A 4 -18.92 -22.66 -0.34
N GLU A 5 -19.32 -23.75 0.27
CA GLU A 5 -18.52 -24.47 1.28
C GLU A 5 -17.22 -25.03 0.69
N THR A 6 -17.27 -25.64 -0.51
CA THR A 6 -16.09 -26.16 -1.20
C THR A 6 -15.11 -25.01 -1.55
N GLN A 7 -15.65 -23.92 -2.08
CA GLN A 7 -14.87 -22.71 -2.40
C GLN A 7 -14.14 -22.18 -1.17
N GLN A 8 -14.85 -22.08 -0.04
CA GLN A 8 -14.28 -21.57 1.20
C GLN A 8 -13.18 -22.48 1.76
N LYS A 9 -13.33 -23.82 1.66
CA LYS A 9 -12.28 -24.76 2.07
C LYS A 9 -11.01 -24.59 1.22
N ILE A 10 -11.15 -24.39 -0.09
CA ILE A 10 -10.01 -24.14 -0.99
C ILE A 10 -9.35 -22.80 -0.64
N LEU A 11 -10.12 -21.72 -0.41
CA LEU A 11 -9.60 -20.41 -0.01
C LEU A 11 -8.85 -20.48 1.32
N ASN A 12 -9.40 -21.15 2.33
CA ASN A 12 -8.76 -21.28 3.64
C ASN A 12 -7.43 -22.04 3.56
N SER A 13 -7.38 -23.13 2.79
CA SER A 13 -6.14 -23.85 2.54
C SER A 13 -5.13 -22.99 1.79
N ALA A 14 -5.58 -22.28 0.74
CA ALA A 14 -4.72 -21.40 -0.04
C ALA A 14 -4.13 -20.27 0.81
N LYS A 15 -4.95 -19.59 1.64
CA LYS A 15 -4.50 -18.54 2.54
C LYS A 15 -3.36 -19.04 3.43
N ARG A 16 -3.52 -20.18 4.09
CA ARG A 16 -2.50 -20.78 4.95
C ARG A 16 -1.19 -21.06 4.18
N TRP A 17 -1.29 -21.69 3.01
CA TRP A 17 -0.11 -22.00 2.20
C TRP A 17 0.60 -20.76 1.67
N PHE A 18 -0.15 -19.75 1.25
CA PHE A 18 0.44 -18.49 0.77
C PHE A 18 1.10 -17.71 1.90
N LEU A 19 0.49 -17.65 3.10
CA LEU A 19 1.11 -17.02 4.27
C LEU A 19 2.40 -17.73 4.70
N GLU A 20 2.45 -19.06 4.59
CA GLU A 20 3.61 -19.85 5.03
C GLU A 20 4.75 -19.86 4.00
N LYS A 21 4.45 -19.96 2.71
CA LYS A 21 5.45 -20.21 1.64
C LYS A 21 5.57 -19.08 0.62
N GLY A 22 4.71 -18.09 0.65
CA GLY A 22 4.54 -17.11 -0.43
C GLY A 22 3.83 -17.70 -1.64
N PHE A 23 3.29 -16.82 -2.49
CA PHE A 23 2.59 -17.25 -3.71
C PHE A 23 3.49 -18.09 -4.62
N LYS A 24 4.69 -17.61 -4.94
CA LYS A 24 5.61 -18.24 -5.89
C LYS A 24 5.91 -19.70 -5.52
N SER A 25 6.23 -19.95 -4.24
CA SER A 25 6.69 -21.25 -3.74
C SER A 25 5.56 -22.18 -3.29
N ALA A 26 4.34 -21.69 -3.10
CA ALA A 26 3.20 -22.51 -2.67
C ALA A 26 2.74 -23.46 -3.80
N PRO A 27 2.77 -24.81 -3.59
CA PRO A 27 2.42 -25.76 -4.66
C PRO A 27 0.91 -25.95 -4.74
N LEU A 28 0.30 -25.61 -5.87
CA LEU A 28 -1.15 -25.71 -6.09
C LEU A 28 -1.72 -27.09 -5.73
N ARG A 29 -1.02 -28.17 -6.10
CA ARG A 29 -1.46 -29.55 -5.79
C ARG A 29 -1.59 -29.80 -4.30
N LYS A 30 -0.65 -29.26 -3.49
CA LYS A 30 -0.71 -29.41 -2.03
C LYS A 30 -1.86 -28.59 -1.44
N ILE A 31 -2.05 -27.36 -1.91
CA ILE A 31 -3.18 -26.50 -1.50
C ILE A 31 -4.50 -27.24 -1.69
N VAL A 32 -4.71 -27.80 -2.88
CA VAL A 32 -5.97 -28.45 -3.26
C VAL A 32 -6.18 -29.77 -2.49
N ASN A 33 -5.14 -30.59 -2.34
CA ASN A 33 -5.20 -31.85 -1.57
C ASN A 33 -5.48 -31.59 -0.09
N ASP A 34 -4.87 -30.55 0.47
CA ASP A 34 -5.01 -30.14 1.86
C ASP A 34 -6.42 -29.58 2.16
N ALA A 35 -7.08 -29.00 1.15
CA ALA A 35 -8.49 -28.65 1.20
C ALA A 35 -9.45 -29.86 1.08
N GLY A 36 -8.92 -31.05 0.80
CA GLY A 36 -9.69 -32.28 0.61
C GLY A 36 -10.28 -32.48 -0.79
N PHE A 37 -9.70 -31.84 -1.81
CA PHE A 37 -10.21 -31.89 -3.18
C PHE A 37 -9.16 -32.36 -4.20
N THR A 38 -9.63 -32.66 -5.43
CA THR A 38 -8.77 -32.96 -6.57
C THR A 38 -8.51 -31.70 -7.40
N LEU A 39 -7.43 -31.71 -8.20
CA LEU A 39 -7.17 -30.65 -9.17
C LEU A 39 -8.32 -30.41 -10.15
N GLY A 40 -9.01 -31.49 -10.57
CA GLY A 40 -10.19 -31.36 -11.42
C GLY A 40 -11.32 -30.57 -10.76
N ALA A 41 -11.56 -30.82 -9.46
CA ALA A 41 -12.53 -30.03 -8.69
C ALA A 41 -12.09 -28.55 -8.56
N PHE A 42 -10.81 -28.29 -8.30
CA PHE A 42 -10.24 -26.95 -8.24
C PHE A 42 -10.50 -26.14 -9.53
N TYR A 43 -10.20 -26.71 -10.70
CA TYR A 43 -10.41 -26.05 -11.99
C TYR A 43 -11.89 -25.78 -12.29
N GLY A 44 -12.80 -26.35 -11.53
CA GLY A 44 -14.20 -25.96 -11.52
C GLY A 44 -14.45 -24.57 -10.89
N TYR A 45 -13.60 -24.10 -9.99
CA TYR A 45 -13.76 -22.83 -9.26
C TYR A 45 -12.80 -21.75 -9.75
N TYR A 46 -11.53 -22.09 -9.99
CA TYR A 46 -10.46 -21.15 -10.35
C TYR A 46 -9.69 -21.66 -11.56
N LYS A 47 -9.30 -20.78 -12.47
CA LYS A 47 -8.56 -21.15 -13.69
C LYS A 47 -7.09 -21.47 -13.42
N ASN A 48 -6.51 -20.84 -12.40
CA ASN A 48 -5.09 -20.94 -12.07
C ASN A 48 -4.85 -20.54 -10.61
N LYS A 49 -3.58 -20.60 -10.18
CA LYS A 49 -3.16 -20.23 -8.82
C LYS A 49 -3.28 -18.71 -8.58
N GLU A 50 -3.08 -17.90 -9.61
CA GLU A 50 -3.21 -16.46 -9.57
C GLU A 50 -4.65 -16.03 -9.24
N GLU A 51 -5.64 -16.62 -9.93
CA GLU A 51 -7.06 -16.32 -9.68
C GLU A 51 -7.47 -16.68 -8.23
N LEU A 52 -6.89 -17.76 -7.68
CA LEU A 52 -7.07 -18.13 -6.28
C LEU A 52 -6.44 -17.10 -5.32
N PHE A 53 -5.24 -16.60 -5.64
CA PHE A 53 -4.58 -15.55 -4.85
C PHE A 53 -5.37 -14.24 -4.89
N TYR A 54 -5.85 -13.87 -6.08
CA TYR A 54 -6.65 -12.65 -6.26
C TYR A 54 -8.00 -12.71 -5.55
N ALA A 55 -8.62 -13.89 -5.49
CA ALA A 55 -9.83 -14.08 -4.69
C ALA A 55 -9.63 -13.83 -3.18
N LEU A 56 -8.38 -13.91 -2.69
CA LEU A 56 -8.03 -13.58 -1.30
C LEU A 56 -7.63 -12.11 -1.11
N THR A 57 -7.18 -11.44 -2.16
CA THR A 57 -6.45 -10.15 -2.00
C THR A 57 -7.09 -8.98 -2.73
N ASP A 58 -7.86 -9.20 -3.80
CA ASP A 58 -8.38 -8.10 -4.65
C ASP A 58 -9.29 -7.14 -3.87
N GLU A 59 -10.16 -7.63 -3.00
CA GLU A 59 -11.06 -6.79 -2.20
C GLU A 59 -10.27 -5.86 -1.29
N THR A 60 -9.28 -6.40 -0.58
CA THR A 60 -8.41 -5.62 0.30
C THR A 60 -7.54 -4.62 -0.49
N ALA A 61 -6.98 -5.03 -1.62
CA ALA A 61 -6.19 -4.13 -2.44
C ALA A 61 -7.02 -2.96 -2.99
N GLN A 62 -8.23 -3.23 -3.46
CA GLN A 62 -9.16 -2.22 -3.99
C GLN A 62 -9.70 -1.30 -2.89
N GLY A 63 -10.00 -1.84 -1.71
CA GLY A 63 -10.46 -1.07 -0.56
C GLY A 63 -9.40 -0.06 -0.10
N LEU A 64 -8.14 -0.49 0.06
CA LEU A 64 -7.05 0.42 0.38
C LEU A 64 -6.85 1.49 -0.70
N ALA A 65 -6.87 1.10 -1.97
CA ALA A 65 -6.76 2.06 -3.07
C ALA A 65 -7.90 3.08 -3.07
N THR A 66 -9.11 2.71 -2.63
CA THR A 66 -10.24 3.62 -2.50
C THR A 66 -10.02 4.63 -1.39
N ILE A 67 -9.55 4.19 -0.21
CA ILE A 67 -9.22 5.07 0.91
C ILE A 67 -8.13 6.07 0.49
N VAL A 68 -7.04 5.58 -0.11
CA VAL A 68 -5.92 6.45 -0.52
C VAL A 68 -6.33 7.44 -1.61
N ARG A 69 -7.20 7.04 -2.56
CA ARG A 69 -7.76 7.98 -3.54
C ARG A 69 -8.59 9.06 -2.88
N SER A 70 -9.48 8.70 -1.94
CA SER A 70 -10.33 9.69 -1.24
C SER A 70 -9.51 10.71 -0.44
N ILE A 71 -8.35 10.30 0.11
CA ILE A 71 -7.40 11.23 0.73
C ILE A 71 -6.86 12.21 -0.31
N GLY A 72 -6.53 11.71 -1.51
CA GLY A 72 -6.05 12.53 -2.61
C GLY A 72 -7.11 13.51 -3.13
N ASP A 73 -8.36 13.11 -3.20
CA ASP A 73 -9.47 13.97 -3.60
C ASP A 73 -9.68 15.12 -2.59
N ASP A 74 -9.46 14.86 -1.30
CA ASP A 74 -9.51 15.91 -0.27
C ASP A 74 -8.35 16.92 -0.43
N MET A 75 -7.19 16.46 -0.87
CA MET A 75 -6.05 17.34 -1.16
C MET A 75 -6.29 18.24 -2.39
N GLN A 76 -6.93 17.73 -3.44
CA GLN A 76 -7.24 18.51 -4.65
C GLN A 76 -8.23 19.66 -4.41
N LYS A 77 -8.94 19.66 -3.28
CA LYS A 77 -9.83 20.76 -2.88
C LYS A 77 -9.06 21.95 -2.27
N LEU A 78 -7.76 21.76 -1.96
CA LEU A 78 -6.93 22.81 -1.40
C LEU A 78 -6.33 23.69 -2.50
N PRO A 79 -6.05 24.97 -2.20
CA PRO A 79 -5.26 25.81 -3.11
C PRO A 79 -3.89 25.16 -3.40
N PRO A 80 -3.35 25.31 -4.63
CA PRO A 80 -2.06 24.70 -5.01
C PRO A 80 -0.92 24.98 -4.02
N GLU A 81 -0.83 26.23 -3.50
CA GLU A 81 0.19 26.63 -2.52
C GLU A 81 0.09 25.88 -1.19
N GLN A 82 -1.13 25.46 -0.81
CA GLN A 82 -1.37 24.70 0.42
C GLN A 82 -1.25 23.20 0.21
N MET A 83 -1.37 22.72 -1.02
CA MET A 83 -1.42 21.28 -1.33
C MET A 83 -0.14 20.58 -0.87
N LEU A 84 1.04 21.14 -1.17
CA LEU A 84 2.34 20.59 -0.76
C LEU A 84 2.51 20.54 0.76
N TYR A 85 2.15 21.63 1.45
CA TYR A 85 2.27 21.72 2.91
C TYR A 85 1.26 20.83 3.64
N SER A 86 0.07 20.65 3.06
CA SER A 86 -1.04 19.95 3.70
C SER A 86 -1.14 18.47 3.28
N MET A 87 -0.33 18.01 2.34
CA MET A 87 -0.39 16.64 1.84
C MET A 87 -0.28 15.61 2.97
N LEU A 88 0.73 15.74 3.81
CA LEU A 88 0.91 14.85 4.95
C LEU A 88 -0.13 15.08 6.05
N ASP A 89 -0.61 16.32 6.25
CA ASP A 89 -1.68 16.59 7.21
C ASP A 89 -3.00 15.90 6.81
N CYS A 90 -3.29 15.78 5.52
CA CYS A 90 -4.43 14.99 5.04
C CYS A 90 -4.27 13.50 5.39
N TYR A 91 -3.09 12.92 5.19
CA TYR A 91 -2.81 11.54 5.62
C TYR A 91 -2.88 11.39 7.14
N LEU A 92 -2.29 12.32 7.90
CA LEU A 92 -2.29 12.26 9.36
C LEU A 92 -3.70 12.26 9.95
N ARG A 93 -4.62 13.03 9.38
CA ARG A 93 -6.04 13.03 9.80
C ARG A 93 -6.75 11.70 9.53
N ARG A 94 -6.33 10.96 8.51
CA ARG A 94 -6.94 9.69 8.09
C ARG A 94 -6.21 8.45 8.65
N LEU A 95 -5.13 8.65 9.46
CA LEU A 95 -4.41 7.52 10.09
C LEU A 95 -5.30 6.58 10.91
N PRO A 96 -6.30 7.06 11.71
CA PRO A 96 -7.17 6.14 12.43
C PRO A 96 -7.96 5.19 11.52
N GLU A 97 -8.45 5.70 10.37
CA GLU A 97 -9.18 4.90 9.38
C GLU A 97 -8.25 3.89 8.68
N LEU A 98 -7.05 4.33 8.29
CA LEU A 98 -6.05 3.44 7.70
C LEU A 98 -5.62 2.34 8.68
N ALA A 99 -5.42 2.67 9.95
CA ALA A 99 -5.05 1.69 10.96
C ALA A 99 -6.19 0.68 11.23
N ASP A 100 -7.45 1.14 11.27
CA ASP A 100 -8.61 0.24 11.35
C ASP A 100 -8.64 -0.72 10.16
N TYR A 101 -8.38 -0.20 8.96
CA TYR A 101 -8.34 -1.01 7.75
C TYR A 101 -7.23 -2.06 7.80
N PHE A 102 -6.02 -1.69 8.21
CA PHE A 102 -4.89 -2.63 8.33
C PHE A 102 -5.13 -3.70 9.40
N CYS A 103 -5.72 -3.34 10.53
CA CYS A 103 -6.08 -4.30 11.57
C CYS A 103 -7.17 -5.28 11.11
N ALA A 104 -8.20 -4.77 10.39
CA ALA A 104 -9.30 -5.58 9.90
C ALA A 104 -8.87 -6.56 8.78
N HIS A 105 -7.88 -6.20 7.98
CA HIS A 105 -7.40 -6.97 6.81
C HIS A 105 -5.96 -7.46 6.97
N ARG A 106 -5.54 -7.76 8.21
CA ARG A 106 -4.14 -8.04 8.51
C ARG A 106 -3.52 -9.16 7.68
N GLU A 107 -4.19 -10.31 7.57
CA GLU A 107 -3.66 -11.45 6.81
C GLU A 107 -3.56 -11.14 5.32
N GLU A 108 -4.54 -10.45 4.76
CA GLU A 108 -4.56 -10.02 3.37
C GLU A 108 -3.46 -8.99 3.10
N MET A 109 -3.18 -8.07 4.03
CA MET A 109 -2.04 -7.16 3.93
C MET A 109 -0.70 -7.89 3.96
N VAL A 110 -0.55 -8.94 4.78
CA VAL A 110 0.65 -9.81 4.74
C VAL A 110 0.78 -10.50 3.39
N LEU A 111 -0.33 -11.02 2.83
CA LEU A 111 -0.32 -11.61 1.49
C LEU A 111 0.16 -10.61 0.43
N LEU A 112 -0.37 -9.38 0.45
CA LEU A 112 -0.05 -8.33 -0.52
C LEU A 112 1.40 -7.82 -0.40
N LEU A 113 1.89 -7.64 0.83
CA LEU A 113 3.18 -6.99 1.08
C LEU A 113 4.38 -7.94 1.14
N ARG A 114 4.15 -9.22 1.52
CA ARG A 114 5.23 -10.20 1.75
C ARG A 114 5.15 -11.43 0.84
N CYS A 115 3.95 -11.81 0.41
CA CYS A 115 3.71 -13.10 -0.21
C CYS A 115 3.36 -13.03 -1.71
N ALA A 116 3.39 -11.84 -2.32
CA ALA A 116 2.84 -11.59 -3.65
C ALA A 116 3.83 -11.76 -4.82
N GLU A 117 5.08 -12.22 -4.56
CA GLU A 117 6.10 -12.42 -5.61
C GLU A 117 5.57 -13.28 -6.77
N GLY A 118 5.68 -12.77 -8.01
CA GLY A 118 5.17 -13.41 -9.22
C GLY A 118 3.69 -13.16 -9.50
N THR A 119 3.04 -12.22 -8.80
CA THR A 119 1.66 -11.79 -9.07
C THR A 119 1.61 -10.32 -9.54
N LYS A 120 0.43 -9.83 -9.94
CA LYS A 120 0.22 -8.39 -10.21
C LYS A 120 0.47 -7.49 -8.98
N TYR A 121 0.57 -8.06 -7.78
CA TYR A 121 0.79 -7.37 -6.51
C TYR A 121 2.23 -7.49 -6.00
N GLU A 122 3.17 -8.02 -6.77
CA GLU A 122 4.57 -8.20 -6.35
C GLU A 122 5.18 -6.93 -5.75
N ASN A 123 4.87 -5.77 -6.33
CA ASN A 123 5.29 -4.46 -5.83
C ASN A 123 4.05 -3.64 -5.44
N PHE A 124 3.28 -4.14 -4.48
CA PHE A 124 1.95 -3.61 -4.16
C PHE A 124 1.95 -2.11 -3.89
N PHE A 125 2.93 -1.60 -3.15
CA PHE A 125 3.01 -0.18 -2.83
C PHE A 125 3.58 0.71 -3.95
N ASP A 126 4.13 0.16 -5.01
CA ASP A 126 4.68 0.97 -6.11
C ASP A 126 3.62 1.84 -6.79
N SER A 127 2.40 1.35 -6.96
CA SER A 127 1.31 2.15 -7.52
C SER A 127 0.97 3.37 -6.66
N PHE A 128 0.99 3.23 -5.34
CA PHE A 128 0.77 4.33 -4.41
C PHE A 128 1.96 5.29 -4.38
N ARG A 129 3.19 4.77 -4.44
CA ARG A 129 4.42 5.57 -4.53
C ARG A 129 4.43 6.43 -5.78
N ILE A 130 4.19 5.85 -6.94
CA ILE A 130 4.13 6.56 -8.22
C ILE A 130 3.06 7.65 -8.18
N MET A 131 1.85 7.32 -7.74
CA MET A 131 0.76 8.29 -7.59
C MET A 131 1.12 9.46 -6.66
N ASN A 132 1.86 9.21 -5.57
CA ASN A 132 2.30 10.29 -4.67
C ASN A 132 3.38 11.16 -5.33
N ILE A 133 4.33 10.59 -6.06
CA ILE A 133 5.35 11.32 -6.81
C ILE A 133 4.67 12.22 -7.85
N GLU A 134 3.74 11.69 -8.65
CA GLU A 134 2.98 12.47 -9.64
C GLU A 134 2.24 13.66 -8.99
N ARG A 135 1.62 13.46 -7.83
CA ARG A 135 0.95 14.54 -7.10
C ARG A 135 1.91 15.60 -6.60
N ILE A 136 3.07 15.21 -6.06
CA ILE A 136 4.10 16.14 -5.62
C ILE A 136 4.59 16.95 -6.82
N THR A 137 4.94 16.29 -7.92
CA THR A 137 5.42 16.94 -9.14
C THR A 137 4.38 17.91 -9.70
N GLN A 138 3.12 17.49 -9.82
CA GLN A 138 2.04 18.36 -10.28
C GLN A 138 1.81 19.55 -9.35
N GLY A 139 1.89 19.35 -8.04
CA GLY A 139 1.79 20.43 -7.05
C GLY A 139 2.90 21.45 -7.22
N VAL A 140 4.14 20.99 -7.46
CA VAL A 140 5.29 21.84 -7.74
C VAL A 140 5.11 22.65 -9.04
N GLU A 141 4.62 22.03 -10.11
CA GLU A 141 4.44 22.68 -11.42
C GLU A 141 3.30 23.72 -11.43
N THR A 142 2.26 23.53 -10.60
CA THR A 142 1.06 24.37 -10.63
C THR A 142 1.05 25.50 -9.59
N ALA A 143 1.94 25.47 -8.59
CA ALA A 143 2.02 26.52 -7.58
C ALA A 143 2.69 27.79 -8.11
N GLU A 144 2.02 28.95 -7.98
CA GLU A 144 2.57 30.26 -8.42
C GLU A 144 3.86 30.64 -7.66
N HIS A 145 4.01 30.15 -6.43
CA HIS A 145 5.16 30.39 -5.55
C HIS A 145 5.72 29.04 -5.09
N THR A 146 6.17 28.23 -6.05
CA THR A 146 6.85 26.97 -5.71
C THR A 146 8.17 27.27 -5.04
N PRO A 147 8.45 26.72 -3.85
CA PRO A 147 9.78 26.82 -3.26
C PRO A 147 10.83 26.27 -4.22
N LYS A 148 11.84 27.08 -4.54
CA LYS A 148 12.91 26.70 -5.50
C LYS A 148 13.60 25.39 -5.13
N ALA A 149 13.69 25.09 -3.84
CA ALA A 149 14.29 23.86 -3.33
C ALA A 149 13.58 22.60 -3.81
N LEU A 150 12.25 22.59 -3.94
CA LEU A 150 11.53 21.45 -4.55
C LEU A 150 11.78 21.33 -6.05
N LEU A 151 12.07 22.45 -6.73
CA LEU A 151 12.49 22.45 -8.14
C LEU A 151 13.92 21.90 -8.31
N GLY A 152 14.73 21.89 -7.23
CA GLY A 152 16.10 21.37 -7.20
C GLY A 152 16.22 19.89 -6.86
N ILE A 153 15.16 19.25 -6.31
CA ILE A 153 15.18 17.81 -6.03
C ILE A 153 15.04 17.06 -7.35
N ASP A 154 16.08 16.31 -7.74
CA ASP A 154 15.99 15.45 -8.91
C ASP A 154 14.98 14.31 -8.68
N SER A 155 14.37 13.86 -9.78
CA SER A 155 13.34 12.82 -9.74
C SER A 155 13.81 11.49 -9.14
N GLY A 156 15.10 11.18 -9.26
CA GLY A 156 15.70 9.98 -8.69
C GLY A 156 15.79 10.06 -7.16
N SER A 157 16.19 11.22 -6.63
CA SER A 157 16.22 11.47 -5.18
C SER A 157 14.80 11.41 -4.58
N LEU A 158 13.82 12.04 -5.24
CA LEU A 158 12.42 11.97 -4.81
C LEU A 158 11.89 10.52 -4.82
N ASP A 159 12.17 9.76 -5.89
CA ASP A 159 11.79 8.34 -5.98
C ASP A 159 12.40 7.51 -4.84
N LEU A 160 13.68 7.72 -4.55
CA LEU A 160 14.39 7.02 -3.48
C LEU A 160 13.80 7.34 -2.10
N MET A 161 13.51 8.63 -1.82
CA MET A 161 12.87 9.06 -0.58
C MET A 161 11.48 8.43 -0.42
N MET A 162 10.66 8.46 -1.47
CA MET A 162 9.32 7.89 -1.44
C MET A 162 9.35 6.36 -1.31
N ARG A 163 10.33 5.68 -1.91
CA ARG A 163 10.55 4.24 -1.72
C ARG A 163 10.82 3.93 -0.25
N GLY A 164 11.78 4.64 0.36
CA GLY A 164 12.07 4.47 1.80
C GLY A 164 10.85 4.74 2.71
N TYR A 165 10.03 5.73 2.37
CA TYR A 165 8.79 6.00 3.08
C TYR A 165 7.82 4.81 3.03
N PHE A 166 7.53 4.28 1.83
CA PHE A 166 6.62 3.15 1.67
C PHE A 166 7.17 1.84 2.25
N ASP A 167 8.50 1.63 2.21
CA ASP A 167 9.14 0.49 2.86
C ASP A 167 8.96 0.53 4.38
N MET A 168 9.08 1.71 5.00
CA MET A 168 8.79 1.89 6.43
C MET A 168 7.31 1.65 6.75
N LEU A 169 6.39 2.13 5.92
CA LEU A 169 4.96 1.85 6.11
C LEU A 169 4.66 0.35 6.02
N ALA A 170 5.23 -0.34 5.02
CA ALA A 170 5.09 -1.79 4.89
C ALA A 170 5.59 -2.52 6.13
N HIS A 171 6.77 -2.12 6.64
CA HIS A 171 7.34 -2.71 7.86
C HIS A 171 6.44 -2.48 9.09
N ILE A 172 5.90 -1.28 9.27
CA ILE A 172 4.97 -0.98 10.37
C ILE A 172 3.73 -1.88 10.28
N ILE A 173 3.12 -2.01 9.10
CA ILE A 173 1.93 -2.85 8.90
C ILE A 173 2.23 -4.32 9.19
N LEU A 174 3.38 -4.82 8.74
CA LEU A 174 3.76 -6.23 8.91
C LEU A 174 4.12 -6.60 10.35
N GLU A 175 4.77 -5.71 11.09
CA GLU A 175 5.36 -6.00 12.41
C GLU A 175 4.54 -5.44 13.59
N THR A 176 3.42 -4.75 13.33
CA THR A 176 2.59 -4.15 14.38
C THR A 176 1.17 -4.67 14.31
N GLU A 177 0.62 -5.11 15.44
CA GLU A 177 -0.73 -5.70 15.51
C GLU A 177 -1.78 -4.73 16.06
N ASP A 178 -1.40 -3.89 17.03
CA ASP A 178 -2.33 -2.99 17.66
C ASP A 178 -2.45 -1.64 16.93
N LYS A 179 -3.68 -1.17 16.83
CA LYS A 179 -4.08 0.06 16.14
C LYS A 179 -3.32 1.30 16.65
N GLU A 180 -3.18 1.45 17.95
CA GLU A 180 -2.59 2.66 18.54
C GLU A 180 -1.10 2.76 18.19
N THR A 181 -0.39 1.64 18.22
CA THR A 181 1.01 1.58 17.84
C THR A 181 1.19 1.78 16.34
N ILE A 182 0.30 1.27 15.49
CA ILE A 182 0.29 1.55 14.03
C ILE A 182 0.16 3.06 13.82
N ILE A 183 -0.84 3.70 14.42
CA ILE A 183 -1.08 5.16 14.29
C ILE A 183 0.15 5.94 14.75
N ARG A 184 0.71 5.62 15.92
CA ARG A 184 1.87 6.31 16.47
C ARG A 184 3.09 6.21 15.54
N ARG A 185 3.46 4.98 15.13
CA ARG A 185 4.61 4.75 14.25
C ARG A 185 4.45 5.41 12.89
N MET A 186 3.26 5.30 12.27
CA MET A 186 2.99 5.95 10.99
C MET A 186 3.04 7.48 11.11
N ARG A 187 2.55 8.04 12.23
CA ARG A 187 2.65 9.48 12.51
C ARG A 187 4.11 9.91 12.64
N ASP A 188 4.91 9.17 13.39
CA ASP A 188 6.32 9.50 13.61
C ASP A 188 7.09 9.51 12.28
N VAL A 189 6.91 8.49 11.44
CA VAL A 189 7.50 8.42 10.09
C VAL A 189 7.01 9.61 9.24
N ALA A 190 5.70 9.86 9.19
CA ALA A 190 5.14 10.95 8.40
C ALA A 190 5.67 12.33 8.83
N LEU A 191 5.84 12.57 10.14
CA LEU A 191 6.42 13.83 10.66
C LEU A 191 7.89 14.00 10.28
N VAL A 192 8.70 12.93 10.32
CA VAL A 192 10.10 12.98 9.87
C VAL A 192 10.19 13.35 8.40
N TYR A 193 9.40 12.70 7.54
CA TYR A 193 9.37 13.01 6.11
C TYR A 193 8.85 14.41 5.83
N ARG A 194 7.77 14.83 6.49
CA ARG A 194 7.21 16.19 6.36
C ARG A 194 8.26 17.24 6.71
N ASN A 195 8.89 17.13 7.86
CA ASN A 195 9.86 18.12 8.33
C ASN A 195 11.11 18.12 7.44
N GLY A 196 11.60 16.96 7.02
CA GLY A 196 12.72 16.87 6.07
C GLY A 196 12.38 17.53 4.72
N MET A 197 11.19 17.25 4.18
CA MET A 197 10.74 17.89 2.93
C MET A 197 10.60 19.42 3.10
N LEU A 198 10.04 19.90 4.23
CA LEU A 198 9.93 21.34 4.50
C LEU A 198 11.30 22.00 4.65
N SER A 199 12.27 21.38 5.33
CA SER A 199 13.62 21.91 5.44
C SER A 199 14.30 22.08 4.08
N LEU A 200 14.10 21.12 3.16
CA LEU A 200 14.62 21.26 1.79
C LEU A 200 13.95 22.42 1.03
N MET A 201 12.77 22.89 1.47
CA MET A 201 12.06 24.04 0.89
C MET A 201 12.52 25.39 1.47
N GLU A 202 13.10 25.41 2.68
CA GLU A 202 13.47 26.62 3.41
C GLU A 202 14.94 27.05 3.20
N GLU A 203 15.85 26.10 2.90
CA GLU A 203 17.31 26.36 2.85
C GLU A 203 17.77 27.36 1.76
N GLU A 204 16.93 27.76 0.80
CA GLU A 204 17.31 28.75 -0.24
C GLU A 204 16.96 30.22 0.10
N THR A 205 16.30 30.51 1.20
CA THR A 205 15.95 31.90 1.56
C THR A 205 17.07 32.65 2.25
N ASP A 206 18.12 31.98 2.76
CA ASP A 206 19.20 32.58 3.52
C ASP A 206 20.50 32.89 2.72
N HIS A 207 20.54 32.57 1.41
CA HIS A 207 21.73 32.77 0.57
C HIS A 207 21.52 33.73 -0.63
N ALA A 208 20.48 34.59 -0.59
CA ALA A 208 20.24 35.60 -1.63
C ALA A 208 20.54 37.04 -1.17
#